data_6f974db4b8504e226841c0d24cc005ff
#
_entry.id   6f974db4b8504e226841c0d24cc005ff
#
_cell.length_a   1.000
_cell.length_b   1.000
_cell.length_c   1.000
_cell.angle_alpha   90.00
_cell.angle_beta   90.00
_cell.angle_gamma   90.00
#
_symmetry.space_group_name_H-M   'P 1'
#
loop_
_entity.id
_entity.type
_entity.pdbx_description
1 polymer ?
#
loop_
_entity_poly.entity_id
_entity_poly.type
_entity_poly.pdbx_seq_one_letter_code
_entity_poly.pdbx_strand_id
1 'polypeptide(L)'
;PPYGTNLTFPVSEYKKFSQTSGTLGKPMSWLDTCEDWQWMLGNWNYVLEEVGIESGSRCSFAFSFGPFLGFWTAYEAVQQKDGICIPTGGQSTEQRLQGILEHGAEYLFCTPTYAMRLTYAAKELGVDITQHRLRSMIVAGETGGSSSPFREKISSAWGNDLKVHDHYGMTEVGPVAYEIPGNQ
;
A
#
# COMPACT_ATOMS: atom_id res chain seq x y z
N PRO A 1 12.29 28.26 5.47
CA PRO A 1 10.93 28.12 4.96
C PRO A 1 10.34 26.77 5.38
N PRO A 2 9.02 26.69 5.65
CA PRO A 2 8.42 25.48 6.22
C PRO A 2 8.48 24.25 5.29
N TYR A 3 8.67 24.47 3.99
CA TYR A 3 8.68 23.41 2.97
C TYR A 3 10.09 23.10 2.42
N GLY A 4 11.15 23.55 3.09
CA GLY A 4 12.52 23.33 2.63
C GLY A 4 12.97 24.31 1.53
N THR A 5 14.06 23.97 0.84
CA THR A 5 14.72 24.82 -0.17
C THR A 5 14.80 24.16 -1.55
N ASN A 6 14.22 23.00 -1.72
CA ASN A 6 14.27 22.18 -2.94
C ASN A 6 13.08 22.41 -3.89
N LEU A 7 12.41 23.56 -3.78
CA LEU A 7 11.29 23.89 -4.64
C LEU A 7 11.79 24.45 -5.99
N THR A 8 11.24 23.92 -7.08
CA THR A 8 11.51 24.38 -8.44
C THR A 8 10.56 25.52 -8.84
N PHE A 9 9.33 25.49 -8.32
CA PHE A 9 8.27 26.43 -8.63
C PHE A 9 7.85 27.24 -7.41
N PRO A 10 7.08 28.34 -7.58
CA PRO A 10 6.41 29.01 -6.47
C PRO A 10 5.50 28.05 -5.69
N VAL A 11 5.39 28.20 -4.37
CA VAL A 11 4.58 27.31 -3.49
C VAL A 11 3.14 27.16 -3.97
N SER A 12 2.57 28.19 -4.63
CA SER A 12 1.20 28.15 -5.18
C SER A 12 0.96 27.09 -6.26
N GLU A 13 2.03 26.61 -6.92
CA GLU A 13 1.94 25.58 -7.96
C GLU A 13 1.79 24.17 -7.39
N TYR A 14 2.25 23.95 -6.16
CA TYR A 14 2.18 22.64 -5.51
C TYR A 14 0.80 22.38 -4.92
N LYS A 15 0.35 21.14 -4.98
CA LYS A 15 -1.00 20.71 -4.55
C LYS A 15 -0.99 19.56 -3.57
N LYS A 16 0.08 18.81 -3.49
CA LYS A 16 0.23 17.67 -2.59
C LYS A 16 1.39 17.92 -1.62
N PHE A 17 1.18 17.49 -0.38
CA PHE A 17 2.17 17.56 0.68
C PHE A 17 2.42 16.18 1.23
N SER A 18 3.68 15.80 1.33
CA SER A 18 4.13 14.57 1.98
C SER A 18 5.30 14.84 2.92
N GLN A 19 5.54 13.91 3.82
CA GLN A 19 6.71 13.91 4.69
C GLN A 19 7.40 12.55 4.62
N THR A 20 8.73 12.56 4.70
CA THR A 20 9.49 11.34 4.95
C THR A 20 9.31 10.88 6.40
N SER A 21 9.58 9.61 6.67
CA SER A 21 9.46 9.03 8.03
C SER A 21 10.39 9.66 9.08
N GLY A 22 11.49 10.31 8.63
CA GLY A 22 12.44 10.96 9.52
C GLY A 22 13.25 10.01 10.39
N THR A 23 13.41 8.75 10.00
CA THR A 23 14.09 7.70 10.77
C THR A 23 15.51 8.08 11.22
N LEU A 24 16.24 8.86 10.43
CA LEU A 24 17.62 9.31 10.71
C LEU A 24 17.72 10.79 11.06
N GLY A 25 16.60 11.50 11.18
CA GLY A 25 16.59 12.94 11.43
C GLY A 25 15.20 13.54 11.46
N LYS A 26 15.10 14.85 11.20
CA LYS A 26 13.79 15.49 11.08
C LYS A 26 13.10 15.04 9.79
N PRO A 27 11.78 14.75 9.83
CA PRO A 27 11.01 14.50 8.63
C PRO A 27 11.21 15.62 7.61
N MET A 28 11.51 15.24 6.37
CA MET A 28 11.64 16.19 5.27
C MET A 28 10.26 16.42 4.67
N SER A 29 9.91 17.69 4.48
CA SER A 29 8.71 18.09 3.75
C SER A 29 8.94 17.94 2.26
N TRP A 30 7.98 17.36 1.55
CA TRP A 30 8.00 17.18 0.11
C TRP A 30 6.70 17.71 -0.49
N LEU A 31 6.81 18.44 -1.56
CA LEU A 31 5.67 19.02 -2.27
C LEU A 31 5.67 18.53 -3.72
N ASP A 32 4.50 18.13 -4.20
CA ASP A 32 4.30 17.72 -5.57
C ASP A 32 3.29 18.64 -6.28
N THR A 33 3.55 18.95 -7.53
CA THR A 33 2.57 19.58 -8.42
C THR A 33 1.50 18.58 -8.84
N CYS A 34 0.46 19.04 -9.52
CA CYS A 34 -0.51 18.13 -10.13
C CYS A 34 0.13 17.21 -11.16
N GLU A 35 1.09 17.71 -11.92
CA GLU A 35 1.79 16.96 -12.96
C GLU A 35 2.67 15.86 -12.36
N ASP A 36 3.47 16.17 -11.35
CA ASP A 36 4.29 15.19 -10.62
C ASP A 36 3.42 14.08 -10.04
N TRP A 37 2.29 14.46 -9.44
CA TRP A 37 1.36 13.50 -8.85
C TRP A 37 0.77 12.57 -9.90
N GLN A 38 0.29 13.11 -11.03
CA GLN A 38 -0.25 12.29 -12.12
C GLN A 38 0.81 11.37 -12.72
N TRP A 39 2.05 11.81 -12.82
CA TRP A 39 3.15 10.96 -13.25
C TRP A 39 3.36 9.78 -12.30
N MET A 40 3.33 10.00 -10.99
CA MET A 40 3.41 8.92 -9.98
C MET A 40 2.24 7.94 -10.07
N LEU A 41 1.01 8.45 -10.28
CA LEU A 41 -0.16 7.59 -10.49
C LEU A 41 -0.01 6.74 -11.77
N GLY A 42 0.55 7.32 -12.83
CA GLY A 42 0.90 6.60 -14.05
C GLY A 42 1.86 5.43 -13.81
N ASN A 43 2.85 5.61 -12.94
CA ASN A 43 3.77 4.54 -12.56
C ASN A 43 3.06 3.43 -11.76
N TRP A 44 2.10 3.77 -10.91
CA TRP A 44 1.28 2.78 -10.22
C TRP A 44 0.45 1.92 -11.19
N ASN A 45 0.07 2.43 -12.37
CA ASN A 45 -0.69 1.64 -13.34
C ASN A 45 0.01 0.37 -13.76
N TYR A 46 1.35 0.40 -13.91
CA TYR A 46 2.13 -0.80 -14.21
C TYR A 46 2.03 -1.85 -13.09
N VAL A 47 2.10 -1.40 -11.83
CA VAL A 47 1.95 -2.29 -10.67
C VAL A 47 0.53 -2.89 -10.64
N LEU A 48 -0.50 -2.06 -10.81
CA LEU A 48 -1.90 -2.48 -10.75
C LEU A 48 -2.26 -3.46 -11.88
N GLU A 49 -1.71 -3.27 -13.07
CA GLU A 49 -1.86 -4.18 -14.21
C GLU A 49 -1.21 -5.53 -13.94
N GLU A 50 0.02 -5.54 -13.41
CA GLU A 50 0.75 -6.76 -13.10
C GLU A 50 0.04 -7.60 -12.03
N VAL A 51 -0.55 -6.98 -11.02
CA VAL A 51 -1.30 -7.72 -9.98
C VAL A 51 -2.74 -8.04 -10.40
N GLY A 52 -3.20 -7.56 -11.57
CA GLY A 52 -4.52 -7.86 -12.11
C GLY A 52 -5.66 -7.05 -11.50
N ILE A 53 -5.40 -5.79 -11.09
CA ILE A 53 -6.44 -4.88 -10.60
C ILE A 53 -7.13 -4.23 -11.80
N GLU A 54 -8.45 -4.41 -11.86
CA GLU A 54 -9.33 -3.94 -12.93
C GLU A 54 -10.48 -3.09 -12.36
N SER A 55 -11.30 -2.54 -13.24
CA SER A 55 -12.53 -1.84 -12.85
C SER A 55 -13.41 -2.74 -11.96
N GLY A 56 -13.90 -2.18 -10.87
CA GLY A 56 -14.71 -2.89 -9.86
C GLY A 56 -13.93 -3.76 -8.88
N SER A 57 -12.60 -3.92 -9.03
CA SER A 57 -11.77 -4.63 -8.05
C SER A 57 -11.87 -3.99 -6.67
N ARG A 58 -12.07 -4.79 -5.63
CA ARG A 58 -12.19 -4.31 -4.24
C ARG A 58 -10.83 -4.33 -3.55
N CYS A 59 -10.30 -3.14 -3.27
CA CYS A 59 -8.97 -2.93 -2.72
C CYS A 59 -9.06 -2.39 -1.29
N SER A 60 -8.58 -3.15 -0.31
CA SER A 60 -8.48 -2.71 1.08
C SER A 60 -7.11 -2.06 1.35
N PHE A 61 -7.13 -0.88 1.97
CA PHE A 61 -5.92 -0.10 2.28
C PHE A 61 -5.72 -0.03 3.79
N ALA A 62 -4.88 -0.91 4.32
CA ALA A 62 -4.67 -1.09 5.75
C ALA A 62 -3.49 -0.26 6.27
N PHE A 63 -3.60 1.08 6.18
CA PHE A 63 -2.63 2.03 6.72
C PHE A 63 -3.30 3.28 7.29
N SER A 64 -2.52 4.20 7.86
CA SER A 64 -3.05 5.33 8.64
C SER A 64 -3.48 6.53 7.81
N PHE A 65 -3.17 6.61 6.54
CA PHE A 65 -3.39 7.79 5.70
C PHE A 65 -2.82 9.09 6.29
N GLY A 66 -1.63 8.98 6.90
CA GLY A 66 -0.87 10.14 7.40
C GLY A 66 -0.20 10.95 6.28
N PRO A 67 0.67 11.91 6.62
CA PRO A 67 1.34 12.76 5.63
C PRO A 67 2.48 12.03 4.91
N PHE A 68 2.36 10.73 4.68
CA PHE A 68 3.33 9.90 3.96
C PHE A 68 2.81 9.64 2.57
N LEU A 69 3.64 9.84 1.54
CA LEU A 69 3.27 9.58 0.15
C LEU A 69 2.71 8.16 0.01
N GLY A 70 3.46 7.16 0.43
CA GLY A 70 3.09 5.76 0.59
C GLY A 70 1.94 5.30 -0.31
N PHE A 71 0.92 4.75 0.31
CA PHE A 71 -0.23 4.22 -0.41
C PHE A 71 -1.28 5.26 -0.84
N TRP A 72 -1.08 6.56 -0.62
CA TRP A 72 -1.96 7.59 -1.20
C TRP A 72 -1.97 7.52 -2.73
N THR A 73 -0.78 7.37 -3.34
CA THR A 73 -0.67 7.25 -4.78
C THR A 73 -1.28 5.94 -5.30
N ALA A 74 -1.09 4.82 -4.59
CA ALA A 74 -1.78 3.56 -4.90
C ALA A 74 -3.29 3.70 -4.82
N TYR A 75 -3.80 4.33 -3.75
CA TYR A 75 -5.22 4.55 -3.52
C TYR A 75 -5.85 5.37 -4.67
N GLU A 76 -5.25 6.51 -5.01
CA GLU A 76 -5.76 7.35 -6.11
C GLU A 76 -5.60 6.66 -7.48
N ALA A 77 -4.54 5.88 -7.71
CA ALA A 77 -4.37 5.12 -8.95
C ALA A 77 -5.45 4.02 -9.12
N VAL A 78 -5.80 3.32 -8.04
CA VAL A 78 -6.91 2.35 -8.06
C VAL A 78 -8.24 3.05 -8.38
N GLN A 79 -8.48 4.24 -7.80
CA GLN A 79 -9.68 5.02 -8.14
C GLN A 79 -9.71 5.44 -9.61
N GLN A 80 -8.57 5.81 -10.21
CA GLN A 80 -8.48 6.14 -11.64
C GLN A 80 -8.77 4.95 -12.56
N LYS A 81 -8.59 3.72 -12.06
CA LYS A 81 -8.98 2.48 -12.75
C LYS A 81 -10.41 2.03 -12.45
N ASP A 82 -11.23 2.89 -11.85
CA ASP A 82 -12.60 2.57 -11.43
C ASP A 82 -12.66 1.40 -10.42
N GLY A 83 -11.60 1.18 -9.64
CA GLY A 83 -11.58 0.24 -8.55
C GLY A 83 -12.27 0.77 -7.29
N ILE A 84 -12.79 -0.13 -6.47
CA ILE A 84 -13.43 0.19 -5.19
C ILE A 84 -12.37 0.23 -4.09
N CYS A 85 -12.07 1.42 -3.61
CA CYS A 85 -11.12 1.63 -2.51
C CYS A 85 -11.82 1.55 -1.16
N ILE A 86 -11.35 0.66 -0.29
CA ILE A 86 -11.83 0.48 1.09
C ILE A 86 -10.78 1.08 2.03
N PRO A 87 -10.94 2.36 2.46
CA PRO A 87 -10.00 2.99 3.38
C PRO A 87 -10.26 2.50 4.80
N THR A 88 -9.21 2.04 5.48
CA THR A 88 -9.32 1.54 6.85
C THR A 88 -8.49 2.36 7.85
N GLY A 89 -8.15 3.60 7.49
CA GLY A 89 -7.48 4.53 8.37
C GLY A 89 -8.27 4.77 9.66
N GLY A 90 -7.58 4.79 10.80
CA GLY A 90 -8.22 4.99 12.11
C GLY A 90 -8.92 3.76 12.70
N GLN A 91 -9.09 2.68 11.94
CA GLN A 91 -9.70 1.45 12.45
C GLN A 91 -8.70 0.62 13.27
N SER A 92 -9.22 -0.16 14.24
CA SER A 92 -8.42 -1.17 14.95
C SER A 92 -8.02 -2.33 14.01
N THR A 93 -7.04 -3.13 14.42
CA THR A 93 -6.61 -4.31 13.65
C THR A 93 -7.75 -5.31 13.47
N GLU A 94 -8.58 -5.49 14.49
CA GLU A 94 -9.76 -6.33 14.45
C GLU A 94 -10.80 -5.82 13.43
N GLN A 95 -11.14 -4.53 13.49
CA GLN A 95 -12.07 -3.92 12.54
C GLN A 95 -11.58 -4.04 11.08
N ARG A 96 -10.28 -3.85 10.85
CA ARG A 96 -9.69 -4.03 9.52
C ARG A 96 -9.78 -5.47 9.05
N LEU A 97 -9.48 -6.43 9.93
CA LEU A 97 -9.59 -7.85 9.62
C LEU A 97 -11.03 -8.24 9.26
N GLN A 98 -12.00 -7.82 10.07
CA GLN A 98 -13.41 -8.03 9.77
C GLN A 98 -13.81 -7.38 8.45
N GLY A 99 -13.41 -6.13 8.22
CA GLY A 99 -13.73 -5.42 6.99
C GLY A 99 -13.14 -6.07 5.73
N ILE A 100 -11.95 -6.68 5.79
CA ILE A 100 -11.37 -7.46 4.68
C ILE A 100 -12.30 -8.62 4.30
N LEU A 101 -12.83 -9.33 5.31
CA LEU A 101 -13.71 -10.48 5.10
C LEU A 101 -15.12 -10.05 4.66
N GLU A 102 -15.75 -9.15 5.40
CA GLU A 102 -17.13 -8.72 5.19
C GLU A 102 -17.35 -7.98 3.86
N HIS A 103 -16.40 -7.10 3.50
CA HIS A 103 -16.49 -6.36 2.23
C HIS A 103 -15.94 -7.15 1.04
N GLY A 104 -15.43 -8.35 1.29
CA GLY A 104 -14.93 -9.25 0.26
C GLY A 104 -13.76 -8.62 -0.53
N ALA A 105 -12.81 -8.00 0.18
CA ALA A 105 -11.63 -7.42 -0.46
C ALA A 105 -10.88 -8.47 -1.28
N GLU A 106 -10.46 -8.09 -2.50
CA GLU A 106 -9.71 -8.93 -3.42
C GLU A 106 -8.21 -8.60 -3.40
N TYR A 107 -7.90 -7.39 -2.99
CA TYR A 107 -6.53 -6.89 -2.90
C TYR A 107 -6.33 -6.18 -1.56
N LEU A 108 -5.20 -6.45 -0.92
CA LEU A 108 -4.82 -5.82 0.34
C LEU A 108 -3.51 -5.05 0.17
N PHE A 109 -3.53 -3.76 0.47
CA PHE A 109 -2.35 -2.91 0.54
C PHE A 109 -1.97 -2.66 1.99
N CYS A 110 -0.77 -3.07 2.39
CA CYS A 110 -0.28 -2.88 3.76
C CYS A 110 1.25 -2.94 3.82
N THR A 111 1.84 -2.74 5.00
CA THR A 111 3.26 -3.03 5.20
C THR A 111 3.47 -4.52 5.54
N PRO A 112 4.67 -5.08 5.30
CA PRO A 112 4.98 -6.46 5.68
C PRO A 112 4.72 -6.76 7.16
N THR A 113 5.13 -5.87 8.06
CA THR A 113 4.88 -6.05 9.50
C THR A 113 3.40 -5.98 9.84
N TYR A 114 2.62 -5.17 9.11
CA TYR A 114 1.18 -5.10 9.34
C TYR A 114 0.44 -6.33 8.82
N ALA A 115 0.87 -6.92 7.71
CA ALA A 115 0.36 -8.21 7.24
C ALA A 115 0.53 -9.31 8.31
N MET A 116 1.71 -9.36 8.92
CA MET A 116 1.97 -10.27 10.05
C MET A 116 1.09 -9.96 11.27
N ARG A 117 0.86 -8.68 11.58
CA ARG A 117 -0.03 -8.28 12.67
C ARG A 117 -1.47 -8.73 12.45
N LEU A 118 -2.00 -8.59 11.23
CA LEU A 118 -3.32 -9.12 10.86
C LEU A 118 -3.39 -10.63 11.04
N THR A 119 -2.34 -11.34 10.62
CA THR A 119 -2.23 -12.80 10.78
C THR A 119 -2.27 -13.23 12.26
N TYR A 120 -1.52 -12.57 13.11
CA TYR A 120 -1.53 -12.86 14.56
C TYR A 120 -2.85 -12.49 15.21
N ALA A 121 -3.43 -11.33 14.87
CA ALA A 121 -4.73 -10.91 15.38
C ALA A 121 -5.84 -11.92 15.02
N ALA A 122 -5.84 -12.44 13.80
CA ALA A 122 -6.79 -13.46 13.39
C ALA A 122 -6.70 -14.71 14.29
N LYS A 123 -5.48 -15.16 14.58
CA LYS A 123 -5.25 -16.30 15.48
C LYS A 123 -5.72 -16.02 16.90
N GLU A 124 -5.41 -14.84 17.44
CA GLU A 124 -5.80 -14.44 18.80
C GLU A 124 -7.32 -14.32 18.95
N LEU A 125 -8.01 -13.83 17.93
CA LEU A 125 -9.44 -13.64 17.89
C LEU A 125 -10.22 -14.90 17.47
N GLY A 126 -9.54 -15.97 17.06
CA GLY A 126 -10.18 -17.18 16.54
C GLY A 126 -10.90 -16.96 15.20
N VAL A 127 -10.47 -15.97 14.41
CA VAL A 127 -11.05 -15.68 13.09
C VAL A 127 -10.40 -16.57 12.03
N ASP A 128 -11.22 -17.29 11.28
CA ASP A 128 -10.76 -18.09 10.15
C ASP A 128 -10.52 -17.18 8.93
N ILE A 129 -9.27 -16.75 8.76
CA ILE A 129 -8.87 -15.90 7.63
C ILE A 129 -8.75 -16.65 6.32
N THR A 130 -8.85 -17.98 6.28
CA THR A 130 -8.82 -18.73 5.01
C THR A 130 -10.11 -18.52 4.20
N GLN A 131 -11.14 -17.96 4.81
CA GLN A 131 -12.41 -17.60 4.14
C GLN A 131 -12.37 -16.27 3.37
N HIS A 132 -11.20 -15.63 3.29
CA HIS A 132 -11.03 -14.38 2.54
C HIS A 132 -11.24 -14.57 1.03
N ARG A 133 -11.39 -13.43 0.32
CA ARG A 133 -11.43 -13.37 -1.14
C ARG A 133 -10.17 -12.74 -1.76
N LEU A 134 -9.14 -12.51 -0.96
CA LEU A 134 -7.91 -11.90 -1.43
C LEU A 134 -7.24 -12.77 -2.50
N ARG A 135 -6.90 -12.14 -3.61
CA ARG A 135 -6.08 -12.68 -4.70
C ARG A 135 -4.61 -12.31 -4.51
N SER A 136 -4.40 -11.06 -4.08
CA SER A 136 -3.05 -10.53 -3.90
C SER A 136 -2.96 -9.61 -2.68
N MET A 137 -1.78 -9.62 -2.07
CA MET A 137 -1.34 -8.71 -1.04
C MET A 137 -0.15 -7.91 -1.57
N ILE A 138 -0.31 -6.60 -1.69
CA ILE A 138 0.73 -5.68 -2.14
C ILE A 138 1.36 -5.07 -0.88
N VAL A 139 2.63 -5.39 -0.66
CA VAL A 139 3.36 -4.93 0.53
C VAL A 139 4.42 -3.93 0.15
N ALA A 140 4.57 -2.87 0.95
CA ALA A 140 5.54 -1.80 0.74
C ALA A 140 5.86 -1.05 2.03
N GLY A 141 6.84 -0.13 1.95
CA GLY A 141 7.19 0.80 3.03
C GLY A 141 8.14 0.25 4.08
N GLU A 142 8.43 -1.04 4.07
CA GLU A 142 9.36 -1.72 4.96
C GLU A 142 10.09 -2.84 4.21
N THR A 143 11.23 -3.26 4.70
CA THR A 143 11.97 -4.40 4.16
C THR A 143 11.30 -5.73 4.57
N GLY A 144 11.48 -6.77 3.76
CA GLY A 144 11.11 -8.15 4.11
C GLY A 144 9.94 -8.74 3.36
N GLY A 145 9.22 -7.97 2.56
CA GLY A 145 8.09 -8.47 1.76
C GLY A 145 8.46 -9.58 0.78
N SER A 146 9.67 -9.52 0.22
CA SER A 146 10.22 -10.54 -0.68
C SER A 146 10.87 -11.72 0.03
N SER A 147 11.03 -11.71 1.36
CA SER A 147 11.72 -12.76 2.09
C SER A 147 10.90 -14.07 2.15
N SER A 148 11.56 -15.21 1.92
CA SER A 148 10.92 -16.53 2.01
C SER A 148 10.24 -16.78 3.36
N PRO A 149 10.85 -16.46 4.52
CA PRO A 149 10.18 -16.67 5.80
C PRO A 149 8.89 -15.87 6.00
N PHE A 150 8.81 -14.67 5.43
CA PHE A 150 7.59 -13.86 5.47
C PHE A 150 6.51 -14.51 4.60
N ARG A 151 6.84 -14.87 3.36
CA ARG A 151 5.91 -15.48 2.41
C ARG A 151 5.36 -16.81 2.90
N GLU A 152 6.23 -17.67 3.46
CA GLU A 152 5.83 -18.94 4.06
C GLU A 152 4.82 -18.75 5.19
N LYS A 153 5.03 -17.75 6.06
CA LYS A 153 4.09 -17.44 7.15
C LYS A 153 2.75 -16.92 6.63
N ILE A 154 2.77 -16.04 5.62
CA ILE A 154 1.53 -15.54 4.99
C ILE A 154 0.80 -16.70 4.32
N SER A 155 1.47 -17.46 3.49
CA SER A 155 0.90 -18.60 2.75
C SER A 155 0.30 -19.65 3.69
N SER A 156 1.01 -20.01 4.77
CA SER A 156 0.50 -20.98 5.75
C SER A 156 -0.71 -20.52 6.53
N ALA A 157 -0.91 -19.21 6.70
CA ALA A 157 -2.01 -18.66 7.47
C ALA A 157 -3.22 -18.27 6.60
N TRP A 158 -2.97 -17.67 5.44
CA TRP A 158 -4.00 -17.14 4.55
C TRP A 158 -4.37 -18.11 3.41
N GLY A 159 -3.55 -19.13 3.17
CA GLY A 159 -3.70 -20.07 2.06
C GLY A 159 -2.68 -19.86 0.94
N ASN A 160 -2.34 -20.93 0.27
CA ASN A 160 -1.28 -20.96 -0.74
C ASN A 160 -1.63 -20.20 -2.04
N ASP A 161 -2.91 -19.91 -2.26
CA ASP A 161 -3.37 -19.21 -3.47
C ASP A 161 -3.20 -17.69 -3.36
N LEU A 162 -2.97 -17.15 -2.15
CA LEU A 162 -2.72 -15.73 -1.95
C LEU A 162 -1.31 -15.36 -2.44
N LYS A 163 -1.27 -14.49 -3.45
CA LYS A 163 0.00 -13.96 -3.97
C LYS A 163 0.46 -12.77 -3.14
N VAL A 164 1.76 -12.70 -2.87
CA VAL A 164 2.39 -11.54 -2.23
C VAL A 164 3.28 -10.85 -3.24
N HIS A 165 3.09 -9.55 -3.43
CA HIS A 165 3.88 -8.70 -4.30
C HIS A 165 4.59 -7.65 -3.46
N ASP A 166 5.92 -7.66 -3.52
CA ASP A 166 6.74 -6.64 -2.84
C ASP A 166 6.92 -5.43 -3.77
N HIS A 167 6.79 -4.25 -3.19
CA HIS A 167 6.89 -2.99 -3.90
C HIS A 167 7.82 -2.03 -3.14
N TYR A 168 8.71 -1.39 -3.86
CA TYR A 168 9.60 -0.37 -3.33
C TYR A 168 9.27 1.00 -3.93
N GLY A 169 9.14 1.98 -3.08
CA GLY A 169 8.95 3.39 -3.43
C GLY A 169 9.57 4.31 -2.41
N MET A 170 9.73 5.56 -2.77
CA MET A 170 10.25 6.61 -1.90
C MET A 170 9.50 7.92 -2.13
N THR A 171 9.50 8.78 -1.12
CA THR A 171 8.71 10.03 -1.13
C THR A 171 9.08 10.95 -2.29
N GLU A 172 10.36 10.95 -2.70
CA GLU A 172 10.91 11.87 -3.69
C GLU A 172 10.52 11.53 -5.13
N VAL A 173 10.20 10.27 -5.42
CA VAL A 173 9.96 9.79 -6.80
C VAL A 173 8.78 8.82 -6.92
N GLY A 174 8.09 8.51 -5.84
CA GLY A 174 6.98 7.55 -5.86
C GLY A 174 7.44 6.10 -6.09
N PRO A 175 6.73 5.32 -6.92
CA PRO A 175 7.10 3.95 -7.27
C PRO A 175 8.47 3.86 -7.94
N VAL A 176 9.35 2.97 -7.45
CA VAL A 176 10.71 2.76 -7.98
C VAL A 176 10.86 1.37 -8.58
N ALA A 177 10.38 0.36 -7.87
CA ALA A 177 10.46 -1.04 -8.29
C ALA A 177 9.29 -1.85 -7.74
N TYR A 178 8.88 -2.85 -8.48
CA TYR A 178 7.88 -3.82 -8.06
C TYR A 178 8.23 -5.21 -8.57
N GLU A 179 7.71 -6.19 -7.89
CA GLU A 179 7.96 -7.58 -8.22
C GLU A 179 7.07 -8.06 -9.35
N ILE A 180 7.67 -8.71 -10.34
CA ILE A 180 6.96 -9.42 -11.41
C ILE A 180 6.91 -10.91 -11.04
N PRO A 181 5.71 -11.51 -10.87
CA PRO A 181 5.57 -12.91 -10.54
C PRO A 181 6.25 -13.82 -11.56
N GLY A 182 7.02 -14.79 -11.09
CA GLY A 182 7.71 -15.78 -11.94
C GLY A 182 9.14 -15.42 -12.33
N ASN A 183 9.66 -14.27 -11.97
CA ASN A 183 11.06 -13.86 -12.12
C ASN A 183 11.86 -14.00 -10.81
N GLN A 184 11.64 -15.09 -10.07
CA GLN A 184 12.40 -15.42 -8.86
C GLN A 184 13.56 -16.34 -9.17
#